data_df10b4d6e7b78db6582aa9e4a93d5cdb
#
_entry.id   df10b4d6e7b78db6582aa9e4a93d5cdb
#
_cell.length_a   1.000
_cell.length_b   1.000
_cell.length_c   1.000
_cell.angle_alpha   90.00
_cell.angle_beta   90.00
_cell.angle_gamma   90.00
#
_symmetry.space_group_name_H-M   'P 1'
#
loop_
_entity.id
_entity.type
_entity.pdbx_description
1 polymer ?
#
loop_
_entity_poly.entity_id
_entity_poly.type
_entity_poly.pdbx_seq_one_letter_code
_entity_poly.pdbx_strand_id
1 'polypeptide(L)'
;VLAGVLLANLYKSYSKCHAVPEAANVRGGSDLTTESEQTEWTVAGLLDLFDVRSDGDDDRFTGETGIAVGDERQVVEGTQVLAQAIVAVAKRFPDKSVRSAHAVFSRAVTVGPPIELVIDVVSEGRSTATAVVAVHQNGRRCLSITVLADVPTDDVIRHHLTKPDVAAPADAHHSPMPMVGRELRLVDVVDVNSPDEVGPPELYAWLHYDPIPTRDDLAKALLAYFTGHLGISTTMRAHEGIGTAQAHLTVSTAPMSISVAFHEPVDWTGWLLYTHESTQVGAGMSYVRGTVHSEEGELLASFAQEALIRPLRTSDTAIDSRARF
;
A
#
# COMPACT_ATOMS: atom_id res chain seq x y z
N VAL A 1 -23.90 19.79 19.17
CA VAL A 1 -23.58 21.03 18.45
C VAL A 1 -22.08 21.24 18.34
N LEU A 2 -21.25 20.64 19.22
CA LEU A 2 -19.77 20.73 19.13
C LEU A 2 -19.12 19.67 18.22
N ALA A 3 -19.78 18.55 17.94
CA ALA A 3 -19.26 17.49 17.07
C ALA A 3 -19.26 17.85 15.56
N GLY A 4 -20.17 18.76 15.14
CA GLY A 4 -20.29 19.18 13.74
C GLY A 4 -19.18 20.13 13.24
N VAL A 5 -18.41 20.75 14.13
CA VAL A 5 -17.39 21.74 13.78
C VAL A 5 -16.03 21.09 13.56
N LEU A 6 -15.74 19.94 14.18
CA LEU A 6 -14.47 19.22 14.00
C LEU A 6 -14.42 18.42 12.67
N LEU A 7 -15.55 17.84 12.25
CA LEU A 7 -15.66 17.13 10.97
C LEU A 7 -15.48 18.06 9.74
N ALA A 8 -15.91 19.33 9.87
CA ALA A 8 -15.75 20.32 8.80
C ALA A 8 -14.28 20.76 8.56
N ASN A 9 -13.40 20.57 9.52
CA ASN A 9 -12.00 20.99 9.41
C ASN A 9 -11.10 19.94 8.72
N LEU A 10 -11.41 18.66 8.85
CA LEU A 10 -10.68 17.58 8.13
C LEU A 10 -11.03 17.60 6.63
N TYR A 11 -12.28 17.84 6.29
CA TYR A 11 -12.72 17.97 4.89
C TYR A 11 -12.18 19.25 4.22
N LYS A 12 -11.97 20.34 4.99
CA LYS A 12 -11.38 21.59 4.49
C LYS A 12 -9.89 21.48 4.17
N SER A 13 -9.16 20.57 4.76
CA SER A 13 -7.76 20.31 4.41
C SER A 13 -7.65 19.63 3.04
N TYR A 14 -8.55 18.69 2.73
CA TYR A 14 -8.59 18.01 1.42
C TYR A 14 -9.13 18.90 0.29
N SER A 15 -10.10 19.77 0.55
CA SER A 15 -10.79 20.60 -0.45
C SER A 15 -10.07 21.93 -0.77
N LYS A 16 -9.07 22.32 -0.01
CA LYS A 16 -8.30 23.56 -0.27
C LYS A 16 -7.26 23.46 -1.38
N CYS A 17 -6.95 22.25 -1.86
CA CYS A 17 -5.97 22.05 -2.93
C CYS A 17 -6.53 22.20 -4.36
N HIS A 18 -7.84 22.42 -4.54
CA HIS A 18 -8.47 22.46 -5.89
C HIS A 18 -9.31 23.70 -6.17
N ALA A 19 -8.92 24.87 -5.67
CA ALA A 19 -9.49 26.13 -6.16
C ALA A 19 -8.48 26.81 -7.10
N VAL A 20 -8.74 26.74 -8.40
CA VAL A 20 -8.04 27.55 -9.41
C VAL A 20 -8.45 29.02 -9.18
N PRO A 21 -7.54 29.95 -8.90
CA PRO A 21 -7.91 31.36 -8.82
C PRO A 21 -8.00 31.98 -10.20
N GLU A 22 -9.13 32.61 -10.46
CA GLU A 22 -9.33 33.54 -11.56
C GLU A 22 -8.35 34.71 -11.44
N ALA A 23 -7.75 35.10 -12.56
CA ALA A 23 -6.70 36.10 -12.62
C ALA A 23 -7.20 37.49 -12.19
N ALA A 24 -6.62 38.03 -11.12
CA ALA A 24 -6.67 39.44 -10.77
C ALA A 24 -5.26 40.03 -10.76
N ASN A 25 -5.04 40.98 -11.61
CA ASN A 25 -3.84 41.72 -11.88
C ASN A 25 -3.59 42.75 -10.78
N VAL A 26 -2.49 42.62 -9.96
CA VAL A 26 -1.96 43.69 -9.14
C VAL A 26 -0.42 43.63 -9.09
N ARG A 27 0.16 44.80 -9.32
CA ARG A 27 1.59 45.08 -9.39
C ARG A 27 2.27 45.13 -8.03
N GLY A 28 3.53 44.63 -7.97
CA GLY A 28 4.64 45.19 -7.24
C GLY A 28 4.82 44.76 -5.77
N GLY A 29 5.91 44.06 -5.51
CA GLY A 29 6.46 43.82 -4.16
C GLY A 29 7.34 42.60 -4.12
N SER A 30 8.68 42.82 -4.11
CA SER A 30 9.68 41.77 -3.91
C SER A 30 9.64 41.27 -2.48
N ASP A 31 9.19 40.05 -2.25
CA ASP A 31 9.51 39.28 -1.06
C ASP A 31 9.84 37.85 -1.46
N LEU A 32 11.11 37.48 -1.21
CA LEU A 32 11.62 36.11 -1.40
C LEU A 32 11.05 35.22 -0.30
N THR A 33 9.83 34.77 -0.46
CA THR A 33 9.35 33.60 0.27
C THR A 33 9.77 32.37 -0.54
N THR A 34 10.71 31.59 0.00
CA THR A 34 10.98 30.22 -0.42
C THR A 34 9.68 29.44 -0.25
N GLU A 35 8.88 29.34 -1.32
CA GLU A 35 7.87 28.32 -1.43
C GLU A 35 8.63 26.98 -1.37
N SER A 36 8.44 26.23 -0.29
CA SER A 36 8.80 24.81 -0.26
C SER A 36 8.00 24.15 -1.38
N GLU A 37 8.66 23.78 -2.47
CA GLU A 37 8.11 22.90 -3.50
C GLU A 37 7.60 21.65 -2.77
N GLN A 38 6.30 21.56 -2.53
CA GLN A 38 5.66 20.33 -2.11
C GLN A 38 5.81 19.39 -3.31
N THR A 39 6.81 18.51 -3.24
CA THR A 39 7.06 17.51 -4.29
C THR A 39 5.79 16.66 -4.43
N GLU A 40 5.16 16.77 -5.58
CA GLU A 40 3.93 16.06 -5.90
C GLU A 40 4.19 14.55 -5.86
N TRP A 41 3.32 13.78 -5.18
CA TRP A 41 3.44 12.33 -5.09
C TRP A 41 3.00 11.69 -6.41
N THR A 42 3.93 11.03 -7.10
CA THR A 42 3.70 10.47 -8.44
C THR A 42 4.00 8.98 -8.49
N VAL A 43 3.41 8.26 -9.44
CA VAL A 43 3.72 6.83 -9.70
C VAL A 43 5.21 6.67 -10.09
N ALA A 44 5.75 7.58 -10.90
CA ALA A 44 7.18 7.55 -11.24
C ALA A 44 8.06 7.66 -9.98
N GLY A 45 7.78 8.61 -9.09
CA GLY A 45 8.50 8.76 -7.84
C GLY A 45 8.34 7.55 -6.91
N LEU A 46 7.18 6.89 -6.93
CA LEU A 46 6.95 5.65 -6.19
C LEU A 46 7.79 4.50 -6.73
N LEU A 47 7.89 4.35 -8.06
CA LEU A 47 8.74 3.34 -8.70
C LEU A 47 10.22 3.58 -8.41
N ASP A 48 10.68 4.83 -8.43
CA ASP A 48 12.05 5.20 -8.04
C ASP A 48 12.32 4.85 -6.57
N LEU A 49 11.32 5.03 -5.70
CA LEU A 49 11.40 4.69 -4.28
C LEU A 49 11.53 3.18 -4.03
N PHE A 50 10.88 2.35 -4.87
CA PHE A 50 11.00 0.90 -4.81
C PHE A 50 12.35 0.40 -5.30
N ASP A 51 13.02 1.13 -6.18
CA ASP A 51 14.25 0.71 -6.84
C ASP A 51 15.48 0.87 -5.94
N VAL A 52 15.53 0.05 -4.88
CA VAL A 52 16.59 0.04 -3.86
C VAL A 52 17.98 -0.15 -4.45
N ARG A 53 19.00 0.41 -3.81
CA ARG A 53 20.40 0.38 -4.26
C ARG A 53 21.20 -0.66 -3.50
N SER A 54 22.05 -1.43 -4.21
CA SER A 54 23.06 -2.28 -3.57
C SER A 54 24.16 -1.43 -2.97
N ASP A 55 24.62 -1.77 -1.78
CA ASP A 55 25.74 -1.14 -1.08
C ASP A 55 27.11 -1.74 -1.47
N GLY A 56 27.16 -2.52 -2.58
CA GLY A 56 28.37 -3.22 -3.04
C GLY A 56 28.52 -4.63 -2.44
N ASP A 57 27.57 -5.05 -1.63
CA ASP A 57 27.37 -6.41 -1.14
C ASP A 57 26.05 -6.93 -1.72
N ASP A 58 26.05 -8.12 -2.32
CA ASP A 58 24.89 -8.71 -3.00
C ASP A 58 23.72 -8.98 -2.02
N ASP A 59 23.99 -9.09 -0.73
CA ASP A 59 23.02 -9.36 0.30
C ASP A 59 22.58 -8.10 1.08
N ARG A 60 23.06 -6.89 0.68
CA ARG A 60 22.74 -5.62 1.34
C ARG A 60 22.25 -4.56 0.38
N PHE A 61 21.14 -3.94 0.75
CA PHE A 61 20.52 -2.87 -0.03
C PHE A 61 20.11 -1.71 0.87
N THR A 62 20.17 -0.51 0.32
CA THR A 62 19.63 0.71 0.95
C THR A 62 18.42 1.19 0.18
N GLY A 63 17.34 1.50 0.91
CA GLY A 63 16.10 2.08 0.39
C GLY A 63 15.82 3.45 1.00
N GLU A 64 15.39 4.37 0.15
CA GLU A 64 14.88 5.67 0.61
C GLU A 64 13.49 5.50 1.23
N THR A 65 13.07 6.47 2.04
CA THR A 65 11.74 6.48 2.66
C THR A 65 10.96 7.70 2.18
N GLY A 66 9.69 7.46 1.83
CA GLY A 66 8.79 8.51 1.40
C GLY A 66 7.42 8.37 2.05
N ILE A 67 6.58 9.38 1.94
CA ILE A 67 5.19 9.36 2.40
C ILE A 67 4.25 9.86 1.31
N ALA A 68 2.98 9.45 1.40
CA ALA A 68 1.92 10.11 0.65
C ALA A 68 1.74 11.55 1.17
N VAL A 69 1.54 12.49 0.25
CA VAL A 69 1.31 13.90 0.60
C VAL A 69 0.08 14.01 1.52
N GLY A 70 0.22 14.71 2.64
CA GLY A 70 -0.84 14.93 3.61
C GLY A 70 -0.87 13.93 4.78
N ASP A 71 0.03 12.94 4.84
CA ASP A 71 0.17 12.10 6.02
C ASP A 71 1.02 12.80 7.10
N GLU A 72 0.36 13.34 8.12
CA GLU A 72 1.01 14.04 9.23
C GLU A 72 1.76 13.08 10.18
N ARG A 73 1.52 11.77 10.10
CA ARG A 73 2.10 10.78 11.03
C ARG A 73 3.58 10.55 10.82
N GLN A 74 4.13 10.91 9.65
CA GLN A 74 5.54 10.69 9.30
C GLN A 74 5.95 9.21 9.38
N VAL A 75 5.01 8.31 9.06
CA VAL A 75 5.19 6.87 9.04
C VAL A 75 5.15 6.38 7.60
N VAL A 76 6.15 5.58 7.22
CA VAL A 76 6.20 4.94 5.91
C VAL A 76 5.15 3.81 5.84
N GLU A 77 4.41 3.74 4.76
CA GLU A 77 3.49 2.63 4.52
C GLU A 77 4.25 1.29 4.51
N GLY A 78 3.77 0.32 5.29
CA GLY A 78 4.44 -0.98 5.42
C GLY A 78 4.60 -1.70 4.07
N THR A 79 3.65 -1.53 3.17
CA THR A 79 3.71 -2.10 1.81
C THR A 79 4.72 -1.43 0.89
N GLN A 80 5.11 -0.18 1.14
CA GLN A 80 6.26 0.41 0.47
C GLN A 80 7.54 -0.38 0.79
N VAL A 81 7.73 -0.71 2.07
CA VAL A 81 8.90 -1.47 2.52
C VAL A 81 8.85 -2.92 2.01
N LEU A 82 7.65 -3.53 1.94
CA LEU A 82 7.47 -4.84 1.30
C LEU A 82 7.83 -4.79 -0.19
N ALA A 83 7.41 -3.77 -0.92
CA ALA A 83 7.74 -3.55 -2.33
C ALA A 83 9.26 -3.42 -2.54
N GLN A 84 9.93 -2.64 -1.69
CA GLN A 84 11.39 -2.50 -1.70
C GLN A 84 12.11 -3.82 -1.43
N ALA A 85 11.60 -4.66 -0.52
CA ALA A 85 12.16 -5.99 -0.27
C ALA A 85 11.98 -6.95 -1.45
N ILE A 86 10.85 -6.88 -2.16
CA ILE A 86 10.62 -7.64 -3.40
C ILE A 86 11.68 -7.28 -4.45
N VAL A 87 11.93 -5.98 -4.65
CA VAL A 87 12.95 -5.50 -5.59
C VAL A 87 14.36 -5.91 -5.16
N ALA A 88 14.69 -5.82 -3.86
CA ALA A 88 15.99 -6.25 -3.33
C ALA A 88 16.26 -7.73 -3.64
N VAL A 89 15.27 -8.60 -3.37
CA VAL A 89 15.39 -10.06 -3.61
C VAL A 89 15.48 -10.36 -5.11
N ALA A 90 14.71 -9.66 -5.96
CA ALA A 90 14.82 -9.82 -7.40
C ALA A 90 16.19 -9.42 -7.93
N LYS A 91 16.80 -8.37 -7.39
CA LYS A 91 18.18 -7.97 -7.72
C LYS A 91 19.21 -8.98 -7.23
N ARG A 92 18.99 -9.61 -6.06
CA ARG A 92 19.86 -10.65 -5.53
C ARG A 92 19.81 -11.94 -6.34
N PHE A 93 18.66 -12.26 -6.93
CA PHE A 93 18.45 -13.46 -7.75
C PHE A 93 17.97 -13.10 -9.16
N PRO A 94 18.84 -12.51 -10.01
CA PRO A 94 18.43 -11.95 -11.30
C PRO A 94 17.90 -12.98 -12.30
N ASP A 95 18.23 -14.26 -12.12
CA ASP A 95 17.74 -15.37 -12.94
C ASP A 95 16.39 -15.95 -12.45
N LYS A 96 15.83 -15.41 -11.39
CA LYS A 96 14.57 -15.87 -10.78
C LYS A 96 13.59 -14.73 -10.63
N SER A 97 12.31 -15.06 -10.67
CA SER A 97 11.24 -14.13 -10.44
C SER A 97 10.64 -14.35 -9.05
N VAL A 98 10.31 -13.28 -8.32
CA VAL A 98 9.68 -13.40 -7.01
C VAL A 98 8.31 -14.05 -7.16
N ARG A 99 8.10 -15.17 -6.44
CA ARG A 99 6.87 -15.96 -6.42
C ARG A 99 5.94 -15.58 -5.28
N SER A 100 6.50 -15.33 -4.10
CA SER A 100 5.71 -14.87 -2.95
C SER A 100 6.56 -14.12 -1.93
N ALA A 101 5.91 -13.25 -1.16
CA ALA A 101 6.50 -12.56 -0.04
C ALA A 101 5.53 -12.53 1.15
N HIS A 102 6.04 -12.70 2.37
CA HIS A 102 5.30 -12.58 3.61
C HIS A 102 6.03 -11.63 4.56
N ALA A 103 5.44 -10.48 4.85
CA ALA A 103 5.97 -9.46 5.74
C ALA A 103 5.27 -9.50 7.12
N VAL A 104 6.07 -9.39 8.19
CA VAL A 104 5.58 -9.15 9.55
C VAL A 104 6.14 -7.82 10.05
N PHE A 105 5.23 -6.92 10.45
CA PHE A 105 5.55 -5.57 10.88
C PHE A 105 5.75 -5.54 12.40
N SER A 106 6.99 -5.31 12.84
CA SER A 106 7.35 -5.26 14.26
C SER A 106 7.47 -3.84 14.79
N ARG A 107 7.79 -2.88 13.90
CA ARG A 107 7.94 -1.45 14.21
C ARG A 107 7.61 -0.61 12.99
N ALA A 108 7.08 0.58 13.23
CA ALA A 108 6.91 1.58 12.18
C ALA A 108 8.29 2.03 11.65
N VAL A 109 8.39 2.20 10.34
CA VAL A 109 9.47 2.90 9.66
C VAL A 109 9.08 4.37 9.58
N THR A 110 10.00 5.27 9.91
CA THR A 110 9.77 6.72 9.87
C THR A 110 10.32 7.32 8.59
N VAL A 111 9.69 8.39 8.14
CA VAL A 111 10.12 9.15 6.96
C VAL A 111 11.42 9.90 7.23
N GLY A 112 12.28 9.98 6.23
CA GLY A 112 13.54 10.72 6.21
C GLY A 112 14.77 9.82 6.31
N PRO A 113 15.04 9.11 7.43
CA PRO A 113 16.18 8.20 7.47
C PRO A 113 15.99 7.01 6.51
N PRO A 114 17.01 6.62 5.74
CA PRO A 114 16.94 5.45 4.87
C PRO A 114 16.75 4.16 5.68
N ILE A 115 16.29 3.12 4.99
CA ILE A 115 16.24 1.75 5.51
C ILE A 115 17.38 0.90 4.94
N GLU A 116 17.86 -0.02 5.74
CA GLU A 116 18.79 -1.07 5.34
C GLU A 116 18.01 -2.39 5.22
N LEU A 117 18.13 -3.04 4.04
CA LEU A 117 17.57 -4.36 3.78
C LEU A 117 18.73 -5.36 3.75
N VAL A 118 18.74 -6.29 4.68
CA VAL A 118 19.75 -7.36 4.78
C VAL A 118 19.09 -8.67 4.42
N ILE A 119 19.61 -9.32 3.37
CA ILE A 119 19.10 -10.58 2.85
C ILE A 119 19.88 -11.74 3.48
N ASP A 120 19.17 -12.63 4.15
CA ASP A 120 19.68 -13.92 4.61
C ASP A 120 19.18 -15.00 3.65
N VAL A 121 20.09 -15.56 2.86
CA VAL A 121 19.78 -16.59 1.87
C VAL A 121 19.63 -17.93 2.59
N VAL A 122 18.38 -18.37 2.78
CA VAL A 122 18.08 -19.65 3.44
C VAL A 122 18.41 -20.84 2.54
N SER A 123 18.11 -20.70 1.24
CA SER A 123 18.37 -21.73 0.25
C SER A 123 18.46 -21.10 -1.14
N GLU A 124 19.42 -21.54 -1.94
CA GLU A 124 19.56 -21.16 -3.35
C GLU A 124 19.87 -22.41 -4.18
N GLY A 125 18.90 -22.80 -5.01
CA GLY A 125 19.01 -23.90 -5.96
C GLY A 125 18.90 -23.39 -7.41
N ARG A 126 19.00 -24.32 -8.36
CA ARG A 126 18.89 -23.98 -9.78
C ARG A 126 17.54 -23.37 -10.15
N SER A 127 16.44 -23.92 -9.59
CA SER A 127 15.07 -23.51 -9.95
C SER A 127 14.39 -22.64 -8.88
N THR A 128 14.81 -22.69 -7.62
CA THR A 128 14.17 -21.97 -6.53
C THR A 128 15.19 -21.31 -5.62
N ALA A 129 14.82 -20.20 -4.98
CA ALA A 129 15.55 -19.59 -3.89
C ALA A 129 14.58 -19.14 -2.80
N THR A 130 15.02 -19.24 -1.56
CA THR A 130 14.30 -18.74 -0.39
C THR A 130 15.21 -17.82 0.40
N ALA A 131 14.72 -16.64 0.74
CA ALA A 131 15.45 -15.65 1.53
C ALA A 131 14.59 -15.06 2.64
N VAL A 132 15.24 -14.58 3.70
CA VAL A 132 14.63 -13.74 4.72
C VAL A 132 15.27 -12.35 4.63
N VAL A 133 14.45 -11.34 4.42
CA VAL A 133 14.89 -9.94 4.41
C VAL A 133 14.64 -9.34 5.79
N ALA A 134 15.69 -8.89 6.46
CA ALA A 134 15.62 -8.11 7.67
C ALA A 134 15.70 -6.62 7.32
N VAL A 135 14.64 -5.87 7.59
CA VAL A 135 14.64 -4.43 7.36
C VAL A 135 14.96 -3.69 8.65
N HIS A 136 15.97 -2.84 8.60
CA HIS A 136 16.43 -2.03 9.73
C HIS A 136 16.32 -0.54 9.43
N GLN A 137 16.03 0.23 10.46
CA GLN A 137 16.15 1.69 10.44
C GLN A 137 16.75 2.14 11.77
N ASN A 138 17.78 2.99 11.71
CA ASN A 138 18.50 3.48 12.90
C ASN A 138 19.00 2.31 13.80
N GLY A 139 19.51 1.24 13.19
CA GLY A 139 20.04 0.06 13.89
C GLY A 139 18.97 -0.83 14.56
N ARG A 140 17.67 -0.58 14.32
CA ARG A 140 16.57 -1.37 14.87
C ARG A 140 15.83 -2.14 13.77
N ARG A 141 15.57 -3.41 14.00
CA ARG A 141 14.76 -4.22 13.09
C ARG A 141 13.30 -3.74 13.12
N CYS A 142 12.77 -3.38 11.95
CA CYS A 142 11.40 -2.91 11.77
C CYS A 142 10.50 -4.00 11.18
N LEU A 143 10.98 -4.73 10.18
CA LEU A 143 10.25 -5.79 9.50
C LEU A 143 11.09 -7.05 9.35
N SER A 144 10.41 -8.17 9.18
CA SER A 144 10.95 -9.44 8.72
C SER A 144 10.10 -9.91 7.55
N ILE A 145 10.72 -10.25 6.43
CA ILE A 145 10.01 -10.61 5.20
C ILE A 145 10.61 -11.90 4.68
N THR A 146 9.80 -12.96 4.55
CA THR A 146 10.23 -14.22 3.90
C THR A 146 9.80 -14.15 2.45
N VAL A 147 10.73 -14.45 1.52
CA VAL A 147 10.51 -14.38 0.08
C VAL A 147 10.90 -15.70 -0.57
N LEU A 148 10.02 -16.20 -1.44
CA LEU A 148 10.28 -17.30 -2.36
C LEU A 148 10.45 -16.73 -3.76
N ALA A 149 11.50 -17.14 -4.47
CA ALA A 149 11.71 -16.85 -5.89
C ALA A 149 11.92 -18.15 -6.66
N ASP A 150 11.49 -18.19 -7.92
CA ASP A 150 11.64 -19.36 -8.79
C ASP A 150 11.92 -18.98 -10.25
N VAL A 151 12.35 -19.98 -11.02
CA VAL A 151 12.42 -19.91 -12.46
C VAL A 151 11.09 -20.44 -13.01
N PRO A 152 10.34 -19.64 -13.78
CA PRO A 152 9.09 -20.09 -14.40
C PRO A 152 9.31 -21.34 -15.27
N THR A 153 8.37 -22.28 -15.24
CA THR A 153 8.40 -23.52 -16.01
C THR A 153 7.06 -23.74 -16.71
N ASP A 154 7.04 -24.65 -17.70
CA ASP A 154 5.81 -25.04 -18.39
C ASP A 154 4.81 -25.70 -17.42
N ASP A 155 3.53 -25.46 -17.64
CA ASP A 155 2.44 -26.02 -16.85
C ASP A 155 2.22 -27.51 -17.18
N VAL A 156 2.11 -28.34 -16.14
CA VAL A 156 1.61 -29.72 -16.24
C VAL A 156 0.09 -29.75 -16.06
N ILE A 157 -0.43 -28.88 -15.20
CA ILE A 157 -1.87 -28.69 -14.93
C ILE A 157 -2.09 -27.18 -14.71
N ARG A 158 -3.26 -26.67 -15.09
CA ARG A 158 -3.60 -25.26 -14.91
C ARG A 158 -5.05 -25.09 -14.47
N HIS A 159 -5.28 -24.29 -13.47
CA HIS A 159 -6.58 -23.72 -13.09
C HIS A 159 -6.36 -22.48 -12.21
N HIS A 160 -7.31 -21.59 -12.20
CA HIS A 160 -7.32 -20.42 -11.32
C HIS A 160 -8.74 -20.04 -10.90
N LEU A 161 -8.85 -19.23 -9.85
CA LEU A 161 -10.12 -18.67 -9.41
C LEU A 161 -10.64 -17.68 -10.47
N THR A 162 -11.93 -17.81 -10.82
CA THR A 162 -12.57 -16.91 -11.77
C THR A 162 -12.72 -15.51 -11.19
N LYS A 163 -12.46 -14.49 -12.01
CA LYS A 163 -12.73 -13.09 -11.65
C LYS A 163 -14.20 -12.91 -11.27
N PRO A 164 -14.50 -12.21 -10.17
CA PRO A 164 -15.88 -11.85 -9.83
C PRO A 164 -16.55 -11.05 -10.94
N ASP A 165 -17.85 -11.28 -11.13
CA ASP A 165 -18.69 -10.49 -12.03
C ASP A 165 -19.11 -9.21 -11.29
N VAL A 166 -18.38 -8.12 -11.55
CA VAL A 166 -18.59 -6.81 -10.93
C VAL A 166 -18.62 -5.72 -11.99
N ALA A 167 -19.14 -4.54 -11.64
CA ALA A 167 -19.19 -3.40 -12.54
C ALA A 167 -17.81 -3.10 -13.14
N ALA A 168 -17.78 -2.77 -14.43
CA ALA A 168 -16.56 -2.40 -15.15
C ALA A 168 -15.95 -1.10 -14.58
N PRO A 169 -14.66 -0.84 -14.84
CA PRO A 169 -14.01 0.39 -14.34
C PRO A 169 -14.76 1.67 -14.72
N ALA A 170 -15.36 1.74 -15.92
CA ALA A 170 -16.11 2.90 -16.38
C ALA A 170 -17.37 3.20 -15.55
N ASP A 171 -17.97 2.16 -14.97
CA ASP A 171 -19.21 2.23 -14.19
C ASP A 171 -18.96 2.30 -12.66
N ALA A 172 -17.70 2.14 -12.23
CA ALA A 172 -17.32 2.20 -10.84
C ALA A 172 -17.03 3.64 -10.36
N HIS A 173 -17.20 3.89 -9.06
CA HIS A 173 -17.04 5.21 -8.46
C HIS A 173 -15.57 5.60 -8.32
N HIS A 174 -15.19 6.77 -8.84
CA HIS A 174 -13.84 7.32 -8.63
C HIS A 174 -13.59 7.57 -7.12
N SER A 175 -12.49 7.05 -6.60
CA SER A 175 -12.06 7.26 -5.21
C SER A 175 -10.88 8.24 -5.17
N PRO A 176 -10.99 9.34 -4.42
CA PRO A 176 -9.92 10.33 -4.30
C PRO A 176 -8.81 9.79 -3.37
N MET A 177 -7.89 9.04 -3.94
CA MET A 177 -6.68 8.57 -3.27
C MET A 177 -5.49 9.22 -3.99
N PRO A 178 -5.06 10.44 -3.60
CA PRO A 178 -4.24 11.32 -4.43
C PRO A 178 -2.83 10.75 -4.66
N MET A 179 -2.53 10.51 -5.93
CA MET A 179 -1.21 10.23 -6.47
C MET A 179 -1.29 10.49 -7.98
N VAL A 180 -0.41 11.31 -8.52
CA VAL A 180 -0.39 11.57 -9.96
C VAL A 180 0.00 10.29 -10.71
N GLY A 181 -0.82 9.94 -11.71
CA GLY A 181 -0.65 8.70 -12.47
C GLY A 181 -1.35 7.48 -11.86
N ARG A 182 -2.08 7.63 -10.73
CA ARG A 182 -2.92 6.57 -10.18
C ARG A 182 -4.39 6.91 -10.38
N GLU A 183 -5.15 5.95 -10.89
CA GLU A 183 -6.60 6.00 -10.92
C GLU A 183 -7.17 4.83 -10.12
N LEU A 184 -8.02 5.13 -9.14
CA LEU A 184 -8.69 4.16 -8.27
C LEU A 184 -10.20 4.33 -8.41
N ARG A 185 -10.90 3.21 -8.62
CA ARG A 185 -12.36 3.17 -8.69
C ARG A 185 -12.91 2.07 -7.81
N LEU A 186 -13.93 2.38 -7.03
CA LEU A 186 -14.60 1.45 -6.11
C LEU A 186 -15.92 0.98 -6.69
N VAL A 187 -16.16 -0.32 -6.62
CA VAL A 187 -17.42 -0.92 -7.06
C VAL A 187 -18.43 -0.84 -5.92
N ASP A 188 -19.61 -0.28 -6.20
CA ASP A 188 -20.74 -0.17 -5.24
C ASP A 188 -20.41 0.53 -3.92
N VAL A 189 -19.36 1.36 -3.91
CA VAL A 189 -18.94 2.16 -2.74
C VAL A 189 -18.57 3.56 -3.21
N VAL A 190 -19.16 4.58 -2.60
CA VAL A 190 -18.88 5.98 -2.91
C VAL A 190 -17.74 6.51 -2.04
N ASP A 191 -17.78 6.25 -0.73
CA ASP A 191 -16.78 6.73 0.23
C ASP A 191 -16.48 5.70 1.32
N VAL A 192 -15.32 5.04 1.23
CA VAL A 192 -14.85 4.08 2.25
C VAL A 192 -14.56 4.73 3.61
N ASN A 193 -14.49 6.05 3.69
CA ASN A 193 -14.25 6.77 4.94
C ASN A 193 -15.55 6.99 5.72
N SER A 194 -16.70 6.95 5.05
CA SER A 194 -17.99 7.22 5.67
C SER A 194 -18.37 6.11 6.66
N PRO A 195 -18.65 6.44 7.93
CA PRO A 195 -19.16 5.48 8.91
C PRO A 195 -20.62 5.10 8.67
N ASP A 196 -21.32 5.81 7.80
CA ASP A 196 -22.73 5.62 7.48
C ASP A 196 -22.93 4.73 6.24
N GLU A 197 -21.86 4.47 5.49
CA GLU A 197 -21.88 3.63 4.28
C GLU A 197 -21.63 2.17 4.63
N VAL A 198 -22.66 1.51 5.19
CA VAL A 198 -22.61 0.12 5.62
C VAL A 198 -22.89 -0.82 4.45
N GLY A 199 -22.08 -1.87 4.34
CA GLY A 199 -22.22 -2.90 3.30
C GLY A 199 -21.63 -4.25 3.74
N PRO A 200 -21.57 -5.25 2.84
CA PRO A 200 -20.93 -6.52 3.15
C PRO A 200 -19.44 -6.33 3.46
N PRO A 201 -18.80 -7.26 4.20
CA PRO A 201 -17.36 -7.21 4.51
C PRO A 201 -16.51 -7.58 3.28
N GLU A 202 -16.85 -7.01 2.15
CA GLU A 202 -16.22 -7.20 0.85
C GLU A 202 -16.02 -5.85 0.18
N LEU A 203 -14.96 -5.71 -0.61
CA LEU A 203 -14.69 -4.50 -1.37
C LEU A 203 -13.96 -4.85 -2.65
N TYR A 204 -14.39 -4.26 -3.74
CA TYR A 204 -13.81 -4.44 -5.06
C TYR A 204 -13.29 -3.10 -5.57
N ALA A 205 -12.02 -3.08 -6.00
CA ALA A 205 -11.35 -1.87 -6.42
C ALA A 205 -10.62 -2.09 -7.74
N TRP A 206 -10.96 -1.29 -8.73
CA TRP A 206 -10.20 -1.19 -9.97
C TRP A 206 -9.07 -0.18 -9.81
N LEU A 207 -7.88 -0.57 -10.21
CA LEU A 207 -6.67 0.23 -10.10
C LEU A 207 -5.94 0.28 -11.44
N HIS A 208 -5.51 1.48 -11.81
CA HIS A 208 -4.68 1.73 -12.99
C HIS A 208 -3.55 2.67 -12.63
N TYR A 209 -2.35 2.44 -13.20
CA TYR A 209 -1.17 3.26 -12.99
C TYR A 209 -0.55 3.72 -14.32
N ASP A 210 -0.01 4.94 -14.31
CA ASP A 210 0.78 5.56 -15.37
C ASP A 210 1.89 6.43 -14.72
N PRO A 211 3.20 6.22 -15.03
CA PRO A 211 3.73 5.30 -16.03
C PRO A 211 3.70 3.82 -15.62
N ILE A 212 3.69 2.95 -16.64
CA ILE A 212 3.72 1.51 -16.48
C ILE A 212 5.16 1.05 -16.20
N PRO A 213 5.40 0.24 -15.14
CA PRO A 213 6.72 -0.32 -14.90
C PRO A 213 7.12 -1.32 -16.00
N THR A 214 8.37 -1.24 -16.45
CA THR A 214 8.90 -2.10 -17.54
C THR A 214 9.65 -3.34 -17.03
N ARG A 215 9.95 -3.40 -15.73
CA ARG A 215 10.66 -4.49 -15.07
C ARG A 215 9.68 -5.33 -14.27
N ASP A 216 9.82 -6.68 -14.28
CA ASP A 216 8.96 -7.62 -13.54
C ASP A 216 8.96 -7.34 -12.03
N ASP A 217 10.12 -7.07 -11.45
CA ASP A 217 10.25 -6.78 -10.03
C ASP A 217 9.51 -5.49 -9.61
N LEU A 218 9.59 -4.43 -10.43
CA LEU A 218 8.86 -3.19 -10.19
C LEU A 218 7.34 -3.35 -10.41
N ALA A 219 6.94 -4.15 -11.41
CA ALA A 219 5.53 -4.45 -11.66
C ALA A 219 4.90 -5.21 -10.48
N LYS A 220 5.61 -6.21 -9.94
CA LYS A 220 5.22 -6.96 -8.75
C LYS A 220 5.26 -6.11 -7.47
N ALA A 221 6.27 -5.26 -7.32
CA ALA A 221 6.37 -4.31 -6.22
C ALA A 221 5.18 -3.35 -6.19
N LEU A 222 4.79 -2.82 -7.35
CA LEU A 222 3.65 -1.92 -7.49
C LEU A 222 2.32 -2.64 -7.16
N LEU A 223 2.16 -3.90 -7.61
CA LEU A 223 1.00 -4.71 -7.23
C LEU A 223 0.98 -4.95 -5.72
N ALA A 224 2.10 -5.38 -5.13
CA ALA A 224 2.20 -5.66 -3.69
C ALA A 224 1.98 -4.41 -2.84
N TYR A 225 2.40 -3.24 -3.31
CA TYR A 225 2.16 -1.97 -2.64
C TYR A 225 0.68 -1.72 -2.35
N PHE A 226 -0.21 -1.99 -3.30
CA PHE A 226 -1.63 -1.74 -3.09
C PHE A 226 -2.34 -2.80 -2.23
N THR A 227 -1.76 -3.97 -2.02
CA THR A 227 -2.38 -5.02 -1.18
C THR A 227 -2.56 -4.62 0.29
N GLY A 228 -1.84 -3.62 0.77
CA GLY A 228 -1.98 -3.06 2.12
C GLY A 228 -3.09 -2.02 2.26
N HIS A 229 -3.60 -1.53 1.14
CA HIS A 229 -4.69 -0.56 1.11
C HIS A 229 -6.05 -1.28 1.25
N LEU A 230 -7.06 -0.58 1.65
CA LEU A 230 -8.46 -1.01 1.71
C LEU A 230 -8.80 -2.21 2.63
N GLY A 231 -7.84 -3.01 3.13
CA GLY A 231 -8.14 -4.16 4.00
C GLY A 231 -8.82 -3.75 5.31
N ILE A 232 -8.35 -2.68 5.95
CA ILE A 232 -8.97 -2.12 7.16
C ILE A 232 -10.35 -1.53 6.83
N SER A 233 -10.47 -0.82 5.71
CA SER A 233 -11.75 -0.26 5.24
C SER A 233 -12.77 -1.37 4.97
N THR A 234 -12.35 -2.46 4.32
CA THR A 234 -13.19 -3.64 4.06
C THR A 234 -13.73 -4.24 5.35
N THR A 235 -12.88 -4.35 6.38
CA THR A 235 -13.28 -4.86 7.69
C THR A 235 -14.28 -3.93 8.38
N MET A 236 -14.06 -2.61 8.32
CA MET A 236 -14.91 -1.62 8.97
C MET A 236 -16.28 -1.50 8.30
N ARG A 237 -16.36 -1.69 6.99
CA ARG A 237 -17.56 -1.47 6.17
C ARG A 237 -18.82 -2.22 6.67
N ALA A 238 -18.65 -3.37 7.31
CA ALA A 238 -19.79 -4.16 7.82
C ALA A 238 -20.35 -3.65 9.16
N HIS A 239 -19.80 -2.55 9.71
CA HIS A 239 -20.11 -2.08 11.06
C HIS A 239 -20.58 -0.64 11.04
N GLU A 240 -21.85 -0.41 11.37
CA GLU A 240 -22.44 0.91 11.47
C GLU A 240 -21.70 1.81 12.48
N GLY A 241 -21.46 3.06 12.12
CA GLY A 241 -20.77 4.04 12.94
C GLY A 241 -19.24 3.93 12.94
N ILE A 242 -18.67 2.99 12.20
CA ILE A 242 -17.21 2.80 12.08
C ILE A 242 -16.81 2.81 10.59
N GLY A 243 -16.03 3.81 10.20
CA GLY A 243 -15.42 3.91 8.87
C GLY A 243 -13.94 4.24 9.00
N THR A 244 -13.24 4.29 7.87
CA THR A 244 -11.80 4.58 7.86
C THR A 244 -11.48 5.98 8.45
N ALA A 245 -12.42 6.93 8.39
CA ALA A 245 -12.27 8.24 9.02
C ALA A 245 -12.07 8.19 10.54
N GLN A 246 -12.47 7.09 11.21
CA GLN A 246 -12.24 6.89 12.64
C GLN A 246 -10.85 6.33 12.96
N ALA A 247 -10.11 5.86 11.94
CA ALA A 247 -8.75 5.36 12.13
C ALA A 247 -7.83 6.45 12.71
N HIS A 248 -7.11 6.10 13.76
CA HIS A 248 -6.21 6.99 14.54
C HIS A 248 -6.90 8.16 15.26
N LEU A 249 -8.25 8.23 15.23
CA LEU A 249 -9.04 9.21 16.02
C LEU A 249 -9.74 8.55 17.19
N THR A 250 -10.49 7.49 16.96
CA THR A 250 -11.21 6.72 17.97
C THR A 250 -10.82 5.24 17.98
N VAL A 251 -10.27 4.76 16.85
CA VAL A 251 -9.84 3.39 16.64
C VAL A 251 -8.36 3.39 16.25
N SER A 252 -7.55 2.63 16.98
CA SER A 252 -6.17 2.35 16.62
C SER A 252 -6.13 1.26 15.56
N THR A 253 -5.51 1.52 14.42
CA THR A 253 -5.39 0.57 13.30
C THR A 253 -3.95 0.50 12.82
N ALA A 254 -3.50 -0.71 12.48
CA ALA A 254 -2.21 -0.92 11.84
C ALA A 254 -2.17 -2.28 11.14
N PRO A 255 -1.54 -2.42 9.97
CA PRO A 255 -1.22 -3.73 9.42
C PRO A 255 -0.19 -4.41 10.32
N MET A 256 -0.40 -5.69 10.60
CA MET A 256 0.50 -6.54 11.41
C MET A 256 1.27 -7.53 10.55
N SER A 257 0.63 -8.06 9.51
CA SER A 257 1.27 -8.88 8.49
C SER A 257 0.61 -8.69 7.13
N ILE A 258 1.37 -8.92 6.06
CA ILE A 258 0.87 -8.98 4.69
C ILE A 258 1.59 -10.11 3.96
N SER A 259 0.80 -10.97 3.30
CA SER A 259 1.29 -12.00 2.38
C SER A 259 0.81 -11.69 0.98
N VAL A 260 1.67 -11.88 -0.01
CA VAL A 260 1.32 -11.84 -1.43
C VAL A 260 1.96 -13.01 -2.16
N ALA A 261 1.19 -13.68 -3.04
CA ALA A 261 1.67 -14.71 -3.95
C ALA A 261 1.33 -14.30 -5.38
N PHE A 262 2.34 -14.24 -6.24
CA PHE A 262 2.20 -13.92 -7.66
C PHE A 262 2.01 -15.21 -8.45
N HIS A 263 1.03 -15.24 -9.34
CA HIS A 263 0.65 -16.42 -10.11
C HIS A 263 1.09 -16.30 -11.56
N GLU A 264 0.95 -15.10 -12.13
CA GLU A 264 1.27 -14.75 -13.51
C GLU A 264 2.16 -13.50 -13.56
N PRO A 265 2.81 -13.21 -14.69
CA PRO A 265 3.47 -11.92 -14.91
C PRO A 265 2.48 -10.77 -14.72
N VAL A 266 2.92 -9.71 -14.06
CA VAL A 266 2.04 -8.56 -13.77
C VAL A 266 2.11 -7.57 -14.93
N ASP A 267 1.00 -7.43 -15.64
CA ASP A 267 0.83 -6.44 -16.73
C ASP A 267 -0.07 -5.29 -16.26
N TRP A 268 0.44 -4.07 -16.33
CA TRP A 268 -0.24 -2.84 -15.95
C TRP A 268 -0.78 -2.06 -17.16
N THR A 269 -0.85 -2.68 -18.35
CA THR A 269 -1.39 -2.02 -19.55
C THR A 269 -2.89 -1.74 -19.47
N GLY A 270 -3.62 -2.49 -18.63
CA GLY A 270 -5.04 -2.34 -18.36
C GLY A 270 -5.35 -2.12 -16.87
N TRP A 271 -6.62 -2.15 -16.55
CA TRP A 271 -7.08 -2.09 -15.17
C TRP A 271 -6.86 -3.41 -14.44
N LEU A 272 -6.46 -3.35 -13.18
CA LEU A 272 -6.40 -4.51 -12.30
C LEU A 272 -7.52 -4.45 -11.26
N LEU A 273 -8.26 -5.54 -11.10
CA LEU A 273 -9.29 -5.71 -10.07
C LEU A 273 -8.70 -6.30 -8.81
N TYR A 274 -8.67 -5.54 -7.75
CA TYR A 274 -8.38 -6.01 -6.39
C TYR A 274 -9.68 -6.38 -5.69
N THR A 275 -9.77 -7.62 -5.22
CA THR A 275 -10.87 -8.08 -4.38
C THR A 275 -10.41 -8.13 -2.93
N HIS A 276 -11.27 -7.74 -2.01
CA HIS A 276 -11.01 -7.83 -0.58
C HIS A 276 -12.20 -8.48 0.11
N GLU A 277 -11.96 -9.45 0.98
CA GLU A 277 -12.96 -10.10 1.82
C GLU A 277 -12.44 -10.17 3.25
N SER A 278 -13.12 -9.48 4.17
CA SER A 278 -12.82 -9.58 5.60
C SER A 278 -13.49 -10.83 6.15
N THR A 279 -12.71 -11.89 6.32
CA THR A 279 -13.23 -13.18 6.80
C THR A 279 -13.46 -13.21 8.30
N GLN A 280 -12.79 -12.33 9.05
CA GLN A 280 -12.91 -12.29 10.51
C GLN A 280 -12.45 -10.93 11.05
N VAL A 281 -13.16 -10.41 12.05
CA VAL A 281 -12.73 -9.37 12.97
C VAL A 281 -13.14 -9.75 14.38
N GLY A 282 -12.22 -9.67 15.34
CA GLY A 282 -12.48 -10.01 16.75
C GLY A 282 -11.19 -10.02 17.56
N ALA A 283 -11.31 -9.91 18.88
CA ALA A 283 -10.17 -9.84 19.80
C ALA A 283 -9.14 -8.74 19.45
N GLY A 284 -9.58 -7.68 18.77
CA GLY A 284 -8.74 -6.55 18.38
C GLY A 284 -7.89 -6.80 17.14
N MET A 285 -8.19 -7.84 16.35
CA MET A 285 -7.51 -8.20 15.10
C MET A 285 -8.54 -8.45 14.00
N SER A 286 -8.15 -8.18 12.75
CA SER A 286 -8.89 -8.58 11.56
C SER A 286 -8.02 -9.43 10.66
N TYR A 287 -8.67 -10.24 9.83
CA TYR A 287 -8.05 -10.99 8.75
C TYR A 287 -8.82 -10.73 7.45
N VAL A 288 -8.11 -10.25 6.45
CA VAL A 288 -8.63 -9.97 5.12
C VAL A 288 -7.85 -10.79 4.12
N ARG A 289 -8.54 -11.43 3.19
CA ARG A 289 -7.95 -12.08 2.02
C ARG A 289 -8.41 -11.37 0.75
N GLY A 290 -7.64 -11.51 -0.32
CA GLY A 290 -8.00 -10.93 -1.59
C GLY A 290 -7.27 -11.56 -2.76
N THR A 291 -7.71 -11.20 -3.94
CA THR A 291 -7.11 -11.59 -5.22
C THR A 291 -6.93 -10.36 -6.11
N VAL A 292 -6.01 -10.46 -7.06
CA VAL A 292 -5.81 -9.45 -8.09
C VAL A 292 -6.00 -10.12 -9.45
N HIS A 293 -6.93 -9.59 -10.24
CA HIS A 293 -7.22 -10.08 -11.57
C HIS A 293 -6.93 -9.00 -12.62
N SER A 294 -6.53 -9.41 -13.81
CA SER A 294 -6.54 -8.53 -14.97
C SER A 294 -7.99 -8.21 -15.39
N GLU A 295 -8.17 -7.20 -16.23
CA GLU A 295 -9.49 -6.85 -16.78
C GLU A 295 -10.09 -8.04 -17.56
N GLU A 296 -9.27 -8.81 -18.26
CA GLU A 296 -9.63 -10.01 -19.02
C GLU A 296 -9.98 -11.21 -18.13
N GLY A 297 -9.64 -11.18 -16.83
CA GLY A 297 -10.01 -12.20 -15.86
C GLY A 297 -8.87 -13.16 -15.46
N GLU A 298 -7.64 -12.90 -15.87
CA GLU A 298 -6.49 -13.69 -15.44
C GLU A 298 -6.17 -13.41 -13.97
N LEU A 299 -5.93 -14.43 -13.16
CA LEU A 299 -5.55 -14.30 -11.75
C LEU A 299 -4.05 -14.02 -11.64
N LEU A 300 -3.70 -12.77 -11.36
CA LEU A 300 -2.30 -12.31 -11.27
C LEU A 300 -1.68 -12.55 -9.90
N ALA A 301 -2.46 -12.38 -8.83
CA ALA A 301 -1.96 -12.56 -7.47
C ALA A 301 -3.08 -12.90 -6.47
N SER A 302 -2.67 -13.50 -5.35
CA SER A 302 -3.49 -13.64 -4.14
C SER A 302 -2.78 -13.01 -2.96
N PHE A 303 -3.52 -12.42 -2.03
CA PHE A 303 -2.93 -11.78 -0.85
C PHE A 303 -3.78 -11.97 0.40
N ALA A 304 -3.17 -11.77 1.56
CA ALA A 304 -3.85 -11.70 2.84
C ALA A 304 -3.20 -10.63 3.72
N GLN A 305 -4.01 -10.02 4.58
CA GLN A 305 -3.59 -9.01 5.55
C GLN A 305 -4.16 -9.33 6.93
N GLU A 306 -3.31 -9.31 7.94
CA GLU A 306 -3.75 -9.19 9.33
C GLU A 306 -3.56 -7.75 9.78
N ALA A 307 -4.58 -7.20 10.46
CA ALA A 307 -4.50 -5.83 10.96
C ALA A 307 -5.03 -5.73 12.39
N LEU A 308 -4.39 -4.86 13.16
CA LEU A 308 -4.86 -4.44 14.47
C LEU A 308 -6.05 -3.48 14.29
N ILE A 309 -7.14 -3.72 15.02
CA ILE A 309 -8.29 -2.82 15.14
C ILE A 309 -8.71 -2.80 16.61
N ARG A 310 -8.34 -1.74 17.33
CA ARG A 310 -8.57 -1.62 18.79
C ARG A 310 -9.06 -0.25 19.17
N PRO A 311 -9.78 -0.10 20.30
CA PRO A 311 -10.09 1.22 20.82
C PRO A 311 -8.81 2.04 21.02
N LEU A 312 -8.80 3.29 20.56
CA LEU A 312 -7.70 4.21 20.84
C LEU A 312 -7.68 4.52 22.34
N ARG A 313 -6.54 4.30 23.01
CA ARG A 313 -6.39 4.64 24.44
C ARG A 313 -6.14 6.13 24.57
N THR A 314 -6.68 6.76 25.62
CA THR A 314 -6.46 8.18 25.93
C THR A 314 -4.98 8.53 26.19
N SER A 315 -4.14 7.52 26.50
CA SER A 315 -2.67 7.66 26.60
C SER A 315 -1.96 7.64 25.24
N ASP A 316 -2.65 7.22 24.18
CA ASP A 316 -2.10 7.08 22.83
C ASP A 316 -2.38 8.36 21.99
N THR A 317 -2.48 9.52 22.66
CA THR A 317 -2.57 10.81 21.96
C THR A 317 -1.36 10.99 21.04
N ALA A 318 -1.54 11.71 19.95
CA ALA A 318 -0.71 11.81 18.75
C ALA A 318 0.83 11.95 18.94
N ILE A 319 1.31 12.15 20.16
CA ILE A 319 2.73 12.26 20.50
C ILE A 319 3.34 10.89 20.82
N ASP A 320 2.55 9.94 21.35
CA ASP A 320 3.04 8.61 21.78
C ASP A 320 2.80 7.51 20.72
N SER A 321 1.96 7.77 19.72
CA SER A 321 1.71 6.87 18.59
C SER A 321 2.92 6.70 17.65
N ARG A 322 3.95 7.53 17.82
CA ARG A 322 5.18 7.49 17.00
C ARG A 322 6.07 6.28 17.22
N ALA A 323 5.80 5.43 18.19
CA ALA A 323 6.76 4.39 18.60
C ALA A 323 6.18 3.09 19.14
N ARG A 324 4.89 2.88 19.25
CA ARG A 324 4.34 1.67 19.87
C ARG A 324 3.35 0.96 18.95
N PHE A 325 3.86 -0.07 18.29
CA PHE A 325 3.07 -1.23 17.88
C PHE A 325 3.20 -2.29 18.96
#